data_7dbf56c90a4c54d7fcec20a003bfc950
#
_entry.id   7dbf56c90a4c54d7fcec20a003bfc950
#
_cell.length_a   1.000
_cell.length_b   1.000
_cell.length_c   1.000
_cell.angle_alpha   90.00
_cell.angle_beta   90.00
_cell.angle_gamma   90.00
#
_symmetry.space_group_name_H-M   'P 1'
#
loop_
_entity.id
_entity.type
_entity.pdbx_description
1 polymer ?
#
loop_
_entity_poly.entity_id
_entity_poly.type
_entity_poly.pdbx_seq_one_letter_code
_entity_poly.pdbx_strand_id
1 'polypeptide(L)'
;MATPLRLRLWAAAALVGLGFTATVQAQQASMTFFVTSVGKGDGANLGGLDGADAHCQALAKAAGATKTSWRAYLSTTAPGGDAGVSARDRIGKGPWQNAKGVVVAKSVEDLHSASTNLDKQSALTEKGEVVSGRGDAVNMHDILTGSDPQGMFSTAGGDTTCGNWSKNGEGSAIVGHHDRVGLKDTWHMKSWNSSHGSRGCGQDALKGTGGAGLFYCFATD
;
A
#
# COMPACT_ATOMS: atom_id res chain seq x y z
N MET A 1 34.25 -54.64 43.96
CA MET A 1 34.77 -53.30 43.58
C MET A 1 34.03 -52.88 42.36
N ALA A 2 33.06 -52.00 42.47
CA ALA A 2 32.21 -51.51 41.32
C ALA A 2 32.52 -50.04 41.07
N THR A 3 32.95 -49.72 39.85
CA THR A 3 33.32 -48.37 39.39
C THR A 3 32.07 -47.64 38.91
N PRO A 4 31.80 -46.41 39.33
CA PRO A 4 30.61 -45.68 38.86
C PRO A 4 30.84 -45.05 37.48
N LEU A 5 29.91 -45.30 36.58
CA LEU A 5 29.81 -44.73 35.22
C LEU A 5 29.36 -43.26 35.34
N ARG A 6 30.20 -42.31 34.95
CA ARG A 6 29.86 -40.88 34.88
C ARG A 6 29.13 -40.55 33.58
N LEU A 7 27.87 -40.25 33.72
CA LEU A 7 27.03 -39.75 32.65
C LEU A 7 27.40 -38.28 32.36
N ARG A 8 27.98 -37.99 31.17
CA ARG A 8 28.22 -36.63 30.70
C ARG A 8 26.99 -36.15 29.94
N LEU A 9 26.25 -35.23 30.53
CA LEU A 9 25.20 -34.48 29.86
C LEU A 9 25.84 -33.49 28.85
N TRP A 10 25.49 -33.64 27.60
CA TRP A 10 25.79 -32.67 26.56
C TRP A 10 24.73 -31.58 26.60
N ALA A 11 25.11 -30.38 26.99
CA ALA A 11 24.32 -29.19 26.77
C ALA A 11 24.57 -28.72 25.33
N ALA A 12 23.68 -29.09 24.39
CA ALA A 12 23.69 -28.56 23.04
C ALA A 12 22.94 -27.22 23.03
N ALA A 13 23.68 -26.16 22.78
CA ALA A 13 23.22 -24.79 22.85
C ALA A 13 22.20 -24.41 21.76
N ALA A 14 21.12 -23.83 22.15
CA ALA A 14 20.17 -23.11 21.33
C ALA A 14 20.76 -21.73 20.93
N LEU A 15 21.44 -21.63 19.81
CA LEU A 15 22.01 -20.38 19.28
C LEU A 15 21.52 -19.99 17.89
N VAL A 16 20.48 -20.65 17.34
CA VAL A 16 20.05 -20.43 15.95
C VAL A 16 18.85 -19.46 15.82
N GLY A 17 18.20 -19.06 16.92
CA GLY A 17 16.94 -18.28 16.87
C GLY A 17 17.09 -16.76 16.79
N LEU A 18 18.20 -16.18 17.22
CA LEU A 18 18.33 -14.72 17.38
C LEU A 18 18.68 -13.95 16.09
N GLY A 19 19.27 -14.60 15.09
CA GLY A 19 19.70 -13.93 13.86
C GLY A 19 18.55 -13.59 12.89
N PHE A 20 17.56 -14.47 12.76
CA PHE A 20 16.47 -14.29 11.81
C PHE A 20 15.47 -13.19 12.22
N THR A 21 15.17 -13.08 13.50
CA THR A 21 14.25 -12.05 13.99
C THR A 21 14.83 -10.64 13.87
N ALA A 22 16.13 -10.48 14.11
CA ALA A 22 16.80 -9.18 13.99
C ALA A 22 16.87 -8.66 12.54
N THR A 23 17.07 -9.55 11.57
CA THR A 23 17.11 -9.15 10.14
C THR A 23 15.74 -8.77 9.59
N VAL A 24 14.69 -9.48 9.95
CA VAL A 24 13.30 -9.16 9.54
C VAL A 24 12.87 -7.81 10.12
N GLN A 25 13.17 -7.55 11.39
CA GLN A 25 12.83 -6.28 12.04
C GLN A 25 13.63 -5.10 11.46
N ALA A 26 14.90 -5.29 11.09
CA ALA A 26 15.70 -4.28 10.44
C ALA A 26 15.19 -3.94 9.03
N GLN A 27 14.73 -4.92 8.25
CA GLN A 27 14.12 -4.71 6.94
C GLN A 27 12.79 -3.96 7.05
N GLN A 28 11.94 -4.33 7.98
CA GLN A 28 10.67 -3.64 8.23
C GLN A 28 10.91 -2.20 8.70
N ALA A 29 11.90 -1.95 9.55
CA ALA A 29 12.27 -0.63 10.01
C ALA A 29 12.75 0.29 8.88
N SER A 30 13.42 -0.26 7.85
CA SER A 30 13.94 0.49 6.70
C SER A 30 12.96 0.62 5.52
N MET A 31 11.72 0.12 5.66
CA MET A 31 10.72 0.24 4.60
C MET A 31 10.44 1.71 4.26
N THR A 32 10.14 1.97 3.00
CA THR A 32 9.76 3.29 2.48
C THR A 32 8.48 3.25 1.65
N PHE A 33 7.85 2.06 1.56
CA PHE A 33 6.60 1.81 0.85
C PHE A 33 5.80 0.70 1.53
N PHE A 34 4.47 0.86 1.56
CA PHE A 34 3.53 -0.21 1.91
C PHE A 34 2.12 0.07 1.38
N VAL A 35 1.29 -0.97 1.33
CA VAL A 35 -0.17 -0.87 1.24
C VAL A 35 -0.72 -0.88 2.66
N THR A 36 -1.67 -0.01 3.00
CA THR A 36 -2.27 -0.03 4.34
C THR A 36 -2.90 -1.39 4.64
N SER A 37 -2.58 -2.00 5.80
CA SER A 37 -3.18 -3.29 6.20
C SER A 37 -4.66 -3.15 6.55
N VAL A 38 -5.10 -1.92 6.80
CA VAL A 38 -6.48 -1.56 7.14
C VAL A 38 -6.81 -0.17 6.59
N GLY A 39 -8.01 0.00 6.04
CA GLY A 39 -8.55 1.31 5.71
C GLY A 39 -8.97 2.07 6.98
N LYS A 40 -9.39 3.33 6.84
CA LYS A 40 -9.90 4.12 7.98
C LYS A 40 -11.24 3.63 8.54
N GLY A 41 -11.90 2.69 7.84
CA GLY A 41 -13.17 2.12 8.27
C GLY A 41 -14.42 2.91 7.87
N ASP A 42 -14.26 4.05 7.19
CA ASP A 42 -15.34 4.93 6.73
C ASP A 42 -15.30 5.09 5.19
N GLY A 43 -15.15 3.97 4.49
CA GLY A 43 -15.06 3.95 3.02
C GLY A 43 -13.89 4.80 2.51
N ALA A 44 -14.18 5.69 1.56
CA ALA A 44 -13.23 6.65 1.00
C ALA A 44 -13.20 7.99 1.76
N ASN A 45 -13.95 8.15 2.85
CA ASN A 45 -13.79 9.29 3.76
C ASN A 45 -12.53 9.11 4.61
N LEU A 46 -11.44 9.60 4.11
CA LEU A 46 -10.12 9.52 4.75
C LEU A 46 -9.81 10.75 5.62
N GLY A 47 -10.71 11.75 5.64
CA GLY A 47 -10.45 13.06 6.23
C GLY A 47 -9.54 13.91 5.34
N GLY A 48 -9.72 13.82 4.04
CA GLY A 48 -8.89 14.47 3.04
C GLY A 48 -7.50 13.85 2.92
N LEU A 49 -6.60 14.55 2.24
CA LEU A 49 -5.18 14.14 2.12
C LEU A 49 -4.47 14.09 3.47
N ASP A 50 -4.72 15.07 4.34
CA ASP A 50 -4.09 15.13 5.66
C ASP A 50 -4.48 13.96 6.55
N GLY A 51 -5.75 13.55 6.51
CA GLY A 51 -6.23 12.39 7.24
C GLY A 51 -5.65 11.07 6.72
N ALA A 52 -5.46 10.95 5.40
CA ALA A 52 -4.80 9.81 4.78
C ALA A 52 -3.30 9.75 5.12
N ASP A 53 -2.61 10.88 5.07
CA ASP A 53 -1.19 11.00 5.45
C ASP A 53 -0.98 10.64 6.93
N ALA A 54 -1.84 11.14 7.81
CA ALA A 54 -1.80 10.79 9.23
C ALA A 54 -2.01 9.29 9.47
N HIS A 55 -2.87 8.63 8.68
CA HIS A 55 -3.07 7.19 8.74
C HIS A 55 -1.82 6.42 8.28
N CYS A 56 -1.19 6.82 7.16
CA CYS A 56 0.11 6.28 6.72
C CYS A 56 1.17 6.40 7.83
N GLN A 57 1.28 7.59 8.42
CA GLN A 57 2.24 7.86 9.49
C GLN A 57 2.00 6.99 10.73
N ALA A 58 0.74 6.81 11.12
CA ALA A 58 0.37 5.99 12.28
C ALA A 58 0.72 4.51 12.06
N LEU A 59 0.39 3.95 10.87
CA LEU A 59 0.69 2.55 10.53
C LEU A 59 2.20 2.32 10.43
N ALA A 60 2.95 3.21 9.76
CA ALA A 60 4.40 3.14 9.65
C ALA A 60 5.08 3.16 11.03
N LYS A 61 4.66 4.08 11.91
CA LYS A 61 5.16 4.17 13.28
C LYS A 61 4.84 2.90 14.09
N ALA A 62 3.62 2.38 13.99
CA ALA A 62 3.22 1.15 14.68
C ALA A 62 4.02 -0.08 14.21
N ALA A 63 4.43 -0.11 12.94
CA ALA A 63 5.29 -1.14 12.37
C ALA A 63 6.78 -0.94 12.68
N GLY A 64 7.18 0.14 13.37
CA GLY A 64 8.56 0.44 13.72
C GLY A 64 9.41 1.00 12.57
N ALA A 65 8.79 1.59 11.55
CA ALA A 65 9.53 2.26 10.47
C ALA A 65 10.35 3.43 11.01
N THR A 66 11.58 3.58 10.50
CA THR A 66 12.50 4.65 10.91
C THR A 66 12.26 5.96 10.17
N LYS A 67 11.61 5.90 9.00
CA LYS A 67 11.19 7.08 8.27
C LYS A 67 10.10 7.84 9.00
N THR A 68 10.16 9.16 8.99
CA THR A 68 9.34 10.05 9.81
C THR A 68 8.32 10.85 9.04
N SER A 69 8.39 10.83 7.71
CA SER A 69 7.49 11.58 6.84
C SER A 69 6.84 10.65 5.82
N TRP A 70 5.54 10.42 5.96
CA TRP A 70 4.77 9.50 5.13
C TRP A 70 3.62 10.20 4.42
N ARG A 71 3.43 9.89 3.14
CA ARG A 71 2.36 10.43 2.32
C ARG A 71 1.55 9.30 1.66
N ALA A 72 0.24 9.50 1.63
CA ALA A 72 -0.66 8.66 0.85
C ALA A 72 -0.51 8.98 -0.65
N TYR A 73 -0.45 7.95 -1.50
CA TYR A 73 -0.48 8.08 -2.94
C TYR A 73 -1.93 8.33 -3.40
N LEU A 74 -2.37 9.56 -3.27
CA LEU A 74 -3.73 9.97 -3.58
C LEU A 74 -3.71 11.28 -4.35
N SER A 75 -4.40 11.32 -5.49
CA SER A 75 -4.68 12.57 -6.21
C SER A 75 -5.96 13.22 -5.68
N THR A 76 -6.15 14.50 -5.97
CA THR A 76 -7.41 15.19 -5.75
C THR A 76 -8.01 15.63 -7.08
N THR A 77 -9.33 15.77 -7.13
CA THR A 77 -10.00 16.47 -8.23
C THR A 77 -9.87 17.97 -7.97
N ALA A 78 -9.75 18.75 -9.04
CA ALA A 78 -9.76 20.21 -8.95
C ALA A 78 -11.20 20.74 -8.89
N PRO A 79 -11.70 21.18 -7.73
CA PRO A 79 -13.00 21.86 -7.69
C PRO A 79 -12.88 23.25 -8.31
N GLY A 80 -13.81 23.60 -9.19
CA GLY A 80 -13.96 24.98 -9.67
C GLY A 80 -12.89 25.46 -10.65
N GLY A 81 -12.08 24.57 -11.24
CA GLY A 81 -11.07 24.93 -12.24
C GLY A 81 -9.66 25.17 -11.69
N ASP A 82 -9.45 25.02 -10.40
CA ASP A 82 -8.13 25.01 -9.80
C ASP A 82 -7.38 23.71 -10.15
N ALA A 83 -6.04 23.75 -10.19
CA ALA A 83 -5.24 22.57 -10.43
C ALA A 83 -5.40 21.56 -9.27
N GLY A 84 -5.77 20.31 -9.59
CA GLY A 84 -5.79 19.21 -8.62
C GLY A 84 -4.38 18.88 -8.13
N VAL A 85 -4.29 18.15 -7.03
CA VAL A 85 -3.03 17.59 -6.53
C VAL A 85 -2.80 16.24 -7.19
N SER A 86 -1.61 16.03 -7.75
CA SER A 86 -1.20 14.76 -8.35
C SER A 86 -0.51 13.87 -7.33
N ALA A 87 -0.90 12.60 -7.25
CA ALA A 87 -0.35 11.64 -6.29
C ALA A 87 1.18 11.48 -6.45
N ARG A 88 1.67 11.45 -7.71
CA ARG A 88 3.10 11.32 -8.00
C ARG A 88 3.96 12.43 -7.42
N ASP A 89 3.41 13.63 -7.28
CA ASP A 89 4.14 14.81 -6.80
C ASP A 89 4.22 14.86 -5.26
N ARG A 90 3.49 13.97 -4.58
CA ARG A 90 3.40 13.92 -3.12
C ARG A 90 4.39 12.95 -2.47
N ILE A 91 4.87 11.97 -3.21
CA ILE A 91 5.54 10.77 -2.66
C ILE A 91 7.06 10.86 -2.58
N GLY A 92 7.67 12.00 -2.92
CA GLY A 92 9.12 12.15 -2.95
C GLY A 92 9.74 11.58 -4.24
N LYS A 93 11.00 11.15 -4.17
CA LYS A 93 11.78 10.77 -5.36
C LYS A 93 12.17 9.28 -5.44
N GLY A 94 12.03 8.55 -4.34
CA GLY A 94 12.49 7.16 -4.24
C GLY A 94 13.99 7.04 -3.91
N PRO A 95 14.59 5.86 -3.94
CA PRO A 95 13.93 4.59 -4.21
C PRO A 95 13.00 4.15 -3.07
N TRP A 96 11.99 3.35 -3.41
CA TRP A 96 11.06 2.82 -2.41
C TRP A 96 11.16 1.31 -2.31
N GLN A 97 11.19 0.82 -1.08
CA GLN A 97 11.23 -0.59 -0.75
C GLN A 97 10.14 -0.97 0.26
N ASN A 98 9.65 -2.18 0.15
CA ASN A 98 8.64 -2.73 1.06
C ASN A 98 9.26 -3.22 2.38
N ALA A 99 8.43 -3.72 3.29
CA ALA A 99 8.82 -4.23 4.60
C ALA A 99 9.77 -5.44 4.58
N LYS A 100 9.99 -6.06 3.41
CA LYS A 100 10.97 -7.15 3.21
C LYS A 100 12.23 -6.68 2.48
N GLY A 101 12.40 -5.37 2.29
CA GLY A 101 13.56 -4.79 1.63
C GLY A 101 13.55 -4.93 0.10
N VAL A 102 12.43 -5.38 -0.50
CA VAL A 102 12.29 -5.48 -1.94
C VAL A 102 12.00 -4.09 -2.51
N VAL A 103 12.85 -3.62 -3.43
CA VAL A 103 12.64 -2.34 -4.11
C VAL A 103 11.45 -2.47 -5.07
N VAL A 104 10.42 -1.66 -4.85
CA VAL A 104 9.21 -1.60 -5.70
C VAL A 104 9.39 -0.65 -6.87
N ALA A 105 10.15 0.44 -6.68
CA ALA A 105 10.53 1.37 -7.73
C ALA A 105 11.76 2.18 -7.32
N LYS A 106 12.58 2.58 -8.29
CA LYS A 106 13.81 3.34 -8.08
C LYS A 106 13.60 4.86 -8.14
N SER A 107 12.55 5.30 -8.84
CA SER A 107 12.18 6.71 -8.99
C SER A 107 10.69 6.84 -9.31
N VAL A 108 10.19 8.06 -9.39
CA VAL A 108 8.81 8.35 -9.80
C VAL A 108 8.53 7.84 -11.23
N GLU A 109 9.48 8.00 -12.15
CA GLU A 109 9.36 7.52 -13.53
C GLU A 109 9.33 6.00 -13.60
N ASP A 110 10.20 5.33 -12.83
CA ASP A 110 10.24 3.86 -12.74
C ASP A 110 8.92 3.31 -12.16
N LEU A 111 8.39 3.95 -11.13
CA LEU A 111 7.11 3.58 -10.51
C LEU A 111 5.94 3.60 -11.52
N HIS A 112 5.92 4.58 -12.43
CA HIS A 112 4.86 4.75 -13.44
C HIS A 112 5.20 4.11 -14.80
N SER A 113 6.28 3.34 -14.87
CA SER A 113 6.69 2.62 -16.07
C SER A 113 6.08 1.22 -16.15
N ALA A 114 6.19 0.59 -17.31
CA ALA A 114 5.79 -0.81 -17.48
C ALA A 114 6.67 -1.79 -16.70
N SER A 115 7.88 -1.37 -16.31
CA SER A 115 8.88 -2.18 -15.59
C SER A 115 8.80 -2.04 -14.08
N THR A 116 7.85 -1.28 -13.55
CA THR A 116 7.67 -1.18 -12.09
C THR A 116 7.55 -2.56 -11.44
N ASN A 117 8.23 -2.75 -10.33
CA ASN A 117 8.21 -4.00 -9.56
C ASN A 117 7.06 -4.00 -8.53
N LEU A 118 5.94 -3.33 -8.85
CA LEU A 118 4.76 -3.30 -7.99
C LEU A 118 3.74 -4.33 -8.50
N ASP A 119 3.59 -5.41 -7.76
CA ASP A 119 2.66 -6.51 -8.00
C ASP A 119 2.18 -7.13 -6.67
N LYS A 120 1.40 -8.22 -6.73
CA LYS A 120 0.86 -8.91 -5.54
C LYS A 120 1.93 -9.33 -4.54
N GLN A 121 3.15 -9.68 -5.00
CA GLN A 121 4.21 -10.18 -4.12
C GLN A 121 5.05 -9.07 -3.49
N SER A 122 5.08 -7.91 -4.13
CA SER A 122 5.86 -6.75 -3.69
C SER A 122 5.02 -5.68 -3.00
N ALA A 123 3.71 -5.57 -3.32
CA ALA A 123 2.76 -4.65 -2.68
C ALA A 123 2.33 -5.17 -1.30
N LEU A 124 3.26 -5.18 -0.36
CA LEU A 124 3.06 -5.69 0.98
C LEU A 124 2.48 -4.61 1.91
N THR A 125 1.82 -5.06 2.98
CA THR A 125 1.39 -4.18 4.08
C THR A 125 2.60 -3.67 4.88
N GLU A 126 2.38 -2.70 5.77
CA GLU A 126 3.40 -2.23 6.73
C GLU A 126 3.91 -3.35 7.65
N LYS A 127 3.17 -4.45 7.76
CA LYS A 127 3.54 -5.64 8.53
C LYS A 127 4.33 -6.67 7.70
N GLY A 128 4.54 -6.42 6.40
CA GLY A 128 5.18 -7.35 5.49
C GLY A 128 4.28 -8.50 5.02
N GLU A 129 2.97 -8.36 5.16
CA GLU A 129 1.97 -9.34 4.74
C GLU A 129 1.52 -9.06 3.31
N VAL A 130 1.19 -10.12 2.57
CA VAL A 130 0.60 -10.01 1.22
C VAL A 130 -0.85 -9.55 1.36
N VAL A 131 -1.23 -8.52 0.61
CA VAL A 131 -2.62 -8.08 0.51
C VAL A 131 -3.40 -9.09 -0.34
N SER A 132 -4.58 -9.50 0.13
CA SER A 132 -5.46 -10.39 -0.63
C SER A 132 -5.85 -9.76 -1.96
N GLY A 133 -5.69 -10.51 -3.04
CA GLY A 133 -5.95 -10.08 -4.41
C GLY A 133 -7.17 -10.76 -5.02
N ARG A 134 -7.32 -10.56 -6.32
CA ARG A 134 -8.36 -11.22 -7.09
C ARG A 134 -8.11 -12.74 -7.13
N GLY A 135 -9.16 -13.50 -6.80
CA GLY A 135 -9.10 -14.95 -6.72
C GLY A 135 -8.80 -15.51 -5.33
N ASP A 136 -8.42 -14.68 -4.38
CA ASP A 136 -8.32 -15.07 -2.97
C ASP A 136 -9.72 -15.12 -2.32
N ALA A 137 -9.83 -15.72 -1.14
CA ALA A 137 -11.09 -15.90 -0.42
C ALA A 137 -11.79 -14.55 -0.12
N VAL A 138 -11.01 -13.49 0.13
CA VAL A 138 -11.48 -12.10 0.25
C VAL A 138 -10.75 -11.28 -0.79
N ASN A 139 -11.48 -10.62 -1.69
CA ASN A 139 -10.86 -9.77 -2.70
C ASN A 139 -10.67 -8.34 -2.13
N MET A 140 -9.43 -7.87 -2.07
CA MET A 140 -9.05 -6.51 -1.64
C MET A 140 -8.06 -5.87 -2.61
N HIS A 141 -8.13 -6.22 -3.90
CA HIS A 141 -7.13 -5.80 -4.89
C HIS A 141 -7.28 -4.34 -5.33
N ASP A 142 -8.46 -3.74 -5.16
CA ASP A 142 -8.72 -2.35 -5.50
C ASP A 142 -8.12 -1.43 -4.43
N ILE A 143 -7.13 -0.65 -4.81
CA ILE A 143 -6.44 0.33 -3.97
C ILE A 143 -6.85 1.74 -4.40
N LEU A 144 -7.29 2.57 -3.46
CA LEU A 144 -7.68 3.96 -3.71
C LEU A 144 -6.48 4.79 -4.18
N THR A 145 -6.65 5.56 -5.27
CA THR A 145 -5.60 6.44 -5.82
C THR A 145 -6.10 7.78 -6.34
N GLY A 146 -7.29 7.79 -6.96
CA GLY A 146 -7.83 8.98 -7.64
C GLY A 146 -6.98 9.48 -8.80
N SER A 147 -6.07 8.65 -9.33
CA SER A 147 -5.03 9.06 -10.26
C SER A 147 -5.27 8.50 -11.65
N ASP A 148 -4.73 9.19 -12.67
CA ASP A 148 -4.51 8.62 -13.98
C ASP A 148 -3.31 7.63 -13.98
N PRO A 149 -3.02 6.92 -15.10
CA PRO A 149 -1.90 5.98 -15.16
C PRO A 149 -0.53 6.61 -14.92
N GLN A 150 -0.36 7.90 -15.16
CA GLN A 150 0.87 8.65 -14.94
C GLN A 150 1.00 9.18 -13.49
N GLY A 151 -0.01 8.91 -12.66
CA GLY A 151 -0.06 9.39 -11.27
C GLY A 151 -0.47 10.85 -11.13
N MET A 152 -1.00 11.44 -12.20
CA MET A 152 -1.54 12.79 -12.20
C MET A 152 -2.98 12.80 -11.67
N PHE A 153 -3.48 13.96 -11.27
CA PHE A 153 -4.92 14.10 -11.03
C PHE A 153 -5.70 13.86 -12.33
N SER A 154 -6.85 13.19 -12.23
CA SER A 154 -7.65 12.86 -13.41
C SER A 154 -8.36 14.09 -13.95
N THR A 155 -8.26 14.28 -15.27
CA THR A 155 -9.01 15.30 -16.04
C THR A 155 -10.26 14.71 -16.72
N ALA A 156 -10.61 13.45 -16.42
CA ALA A 156 -11.71 12.72 -17.10
C ALA A 156 -13.12 13.28 -16.83
N GLY A 157 -13.22 14.39 -16.12
CA GLY A 157 -14.47 15.04 -15.74
C GLY A 157 -15.18 14.38 -14.55
N GLY A 158 -15.82 15.20 -13.72
CA GLY A 158 -16.48 14.73 -12.53
C GLY A 158 -15.54 14.41 -11.35
N ASP A 159 -16.13 13.99 -10.25
CA ASP A 159 -15.41 13.62 -9.03
C ASP A 159 -14.92 12.17 -9.14
N THR A 160 -13.61 11.98 -9.18
CA THR A 160 -12.92 10.69 -9.24
C THR A 160 -12.18 10.36 -7.94
N THR A 161 -12.47 11.07 -6.86
CA THR A 161 -11.73 11.05 -5.59
C THR A 161 -12.65 11.01 -4.36
N CYS A 162 -13.95 10.70 -4.57
CA CYS A 162 -14.91 10.71 -3.46
C CYS A 162 -14.91 12.04 -2.68
N GLY A 163 -15.01 13.18 -3.40
CA GLY A 163 -15.00 14.51 -2.81
C GLY A 163 -13.68 14.87 -2.15
N ASN A 164 -12.59 14.55 -2.84
CA ASN A 164 -11.24 14.73 -2.30
C ASN A 164 -11.05 14.00 -0.96
N TRP A 165 -11.50 12.73 -0.93
CA TRP A 165 -11.36 11.81 0.21
C TRP A 165 -12.14 12.23 1.46
N SER A 166 -13.30 12.86 1.23
CA SER A 166 -14.19 13.33 2.31
C SER A 166 -15.59 12.69 2.32
N LYS A 167 -15.89 11.79 1.35
CA LYS A 167 -17.21 11.15 1.22
C LYS A 167 -17.14 9.65 1.49
N ASN A 168 -18.21 9.13 2.10
CA ASN A 168 -18.41 7.72 2.39
C ASN A 168 -19.75 7.17 1.85
N GLY A 169 -20.40 7.86 0.92
CA GLY A 169 -21.69 7.51 0.32
C GLY A 169 -21.61 7.41 -1.19
N GLU A 170 -22.41 8.26 -1.86
CA GLU A 170 -22.42 8.37 -3.32
C GLU A 170 -21.16 9.00 -3.87
N GLY A 171 -20.84 8.68 -5.12
CA GLY A 171 -19.66 9.16 -5.83
C GLY A 171 -18.83 8.02 -6.39
N SER A 172 -17.60 8.31 -6.74
CA SER A 172 -16.64 7.33 -7.23
C SER A 172 -15.22 7.78 -6.93
N ALA A 173 -14.32 6.83 -6.76
CA ALA A 173 -12.88 7.07 -6.76
C ALA A 173 -12.21 6.15 -7.77
N ILE A 174 -11.19 6.65 -8.48
CA ILE A 174 -10.32 5.78 -9.28
C ILE A 174 -9.54 4.88 -8.33
N VAL A 175 -9.49 3.59 -8.68
CA VAL A 175 -8.72 2.56 -7.99
C VAL A 175 -7.72 1.90 -8.94
N GLY A 176 -6.64 1.37 -8.38
CA GLY A 176 -5.69 0.51 -9.08
C GLY A 176 -5.68 -0.89 -8.52
N HIS A 177 -5.18 -1.87 -9.28
CA HIS A 177 -5.07 -3.27 -8.88
C HIS A 177 -3.64 -3.58 -8.43
N HIS A 178 -3.42 -3.69 -7.12
CA HIS A 178 -2.08 -3.98 -6.60
C HIS A 178 -1.52 -5.32 -7.09
N ASP A 179 -2.39 -6.27 -7.41
CA ASP A 179 -2.04 -7.60 -7.92
C ASP A 179 -1.90 -7.66 -9.44
N ARG A 180 -2.19 -6.56 -10.14
CA ARG A 180 -2.17 -6.43 -11.60
C ARG A 180 -3.04 -7.45 -12.34
N VAL A 181 -4.13 -7.88 -11.72
CA VAL A 181 -5.10 -8.84 -12.24
C VAL A 181 -6.46 -8.17 -12.40
N GLY A 182 -7.15 -8.42 -13.50
CA GLY A 182 -8.48 -7.90 -13.76
C GLY A 182 -9.40 -8.88 -14.46
N LEU A 183 -10.60 -8.43 -14.82
CA LEU A 183 -11.61 -9.23 -15.55
C LEU A 183 -11.16 -9.58 -16.97
N LYS A 184 -10.33 -8.74 -17.57
CA LYS A 184 -9.80 -8.89 -18.92
C LYS A 184 -8.29 -8.62 -18.91
N ASP A 185 -7.58 -9.24 -19.86
CA ASP A 185 -6.15 -9.01 -20.06
C ASP A 185 -5.90 -7.71 -20.87
N THR A 186 -6.22 -6.57 -20.25
CA THR A 186 -5.99 -5.25 -20.81
C THR A 186 -5.04 -4.45 -19.90
N TRP A 187 -4.37 -3.45 -20.47
CA TRP A 187 -3.46 -2.63 -19.70
C TRP A 187 -4.15 -1.90 -18.52
N HIS A 188 -5.39 -1.43 -18.70
CA HIS A 188 -6.18 -0.80 -17.63
C HIS A 188 -6.37 -1.75 -16.46
N MET A 189 -6.80 -2.99 -16.75
CA MET A 189 -7.06 -4.01 -15.72
C MET A 189 -5.78 -4.46 -14.99
N LYS A 190 -4.61 -4.17 -15.56
CA LYS A 190 -3.29 -4.43 -14.97
C LYS A 190 -2.64 -3.17 -14.38
N SER A 191 -3.32 -2.05 -14.39
CA SER A 191 -2.79 -0.82 -13.82
C SER A 191 -2.84 -0.87 -12.29
N TRP A 192 -1.69 -0.68 -11.67
CA TRP A 192 -1.60 -0.67 -10.21
C TRP A 192 -2.25 0.57 -9.58
N ASN A 193 -2.38 1.67 -10.35
CA ASN A 193 -2.86 2.96 -9.86
C ASN A 193 -4.09 3.52 -10.58
N SER A 194 -4.49 2.99 -11.74
CA SER A 194 -5.58 3.58 -12.55
C SER A 194 -6.30 2.51 -13.37
N SER A 195 -7.10 1.69 -12.72
CA SER A 195 -7.82 0.59 -13.37
C SER A 195 -9.26 0.95 -13.73
N HIS A 196 -10.05 1.36 -12.76
CA HIS A 196 -11.46 1.74 -12.94
C HIS A 196 -11.95 2.64 -11.79
N GLY A 197 -13.19 3.13 -11.91
CA GLY A 197 -13.88 3.82 -10.82
C GLY A 197 -14.56 2.82 -9.87
N SER A 198 -14.62 3.16 -8.58
CA SER A 198 -15.44 2.43 -7.60
C SER A 198 -16.94 2.69 -7.86
N ARG A 199 -17.82 1.79 -7.38
CA ARG A 199 -19.27 1.95 -7.50
C ARG A 199 -19.85 3.01 -6.57
N GLY A 200 -19.10 3.44 -5.58
CA GLY A 200 -19.46 4.43 -4.60
C GLY A 200 -18.29 4.69 -3.67
N CYS A 201 -18.49 5.59 -2.71
CA CYS A 201 -17.49 5.99 -1.75
C CYS A 201 -17.65 5.28 -0.39
N GLY A 202 -18.78 4.61 -0.16
CA GLY A 202 -19.04 3.88 1.07
C GLY A 202 -18.27 2.56 1.16
N GLN A 203 -18.01 2.09 2.37
CA GLN A 203 -17.22 0.89 2.63
C GLN A 203 -17.77 -0.36 1.90
N ASP A 204 -19.10 -0.55 1.87
CA ASP A 204 -19.72 -1.70 1.20
C ASP A 204 -19.65 -1.58 -0.33
N ALA A 205 -19.75 -0.35 -0.88
CA ALA A 205 -19.58 -0.10 -2.29
C ALA A 205 -18.13 -0.39 -2.74
N LEU A 206 -17.14 -0.02 -1.94
CA LEU A 206 -15.72 -0.36 -2.19
C LEU A 206 -15.48 -1.87 -2.15
N LYS A 207 -16.03 -2.57 -1.15
CA LYS A 207 -15.98 -4.05 -1.10
C LYS A 207 -16.67 -4.71 -2.29
N GLY A 208 -17.78 -4.14 -2.74
CA GLY A 208 -18.53 -4.64 -3.89
C GLY A 208 -17.78 -4.56 -5.23
N THR A 209 -16.72 -3.77 -5.35
CA THR A 209 -15.84 -3.72 -6.53
C THR A 209 -14.54 -4.52 -6.34
N GLY A 210 -14.22 -4.95 -5.13
CA GLY A 210 -13.00 -5.73 -4.84
C GLY A 210 -11.98 -4.95 -4.02
N GLY A 211 -12.41 -3.89 -3.32
CA GLY A 211 -11.57 -3.09 -2.44
C GLY A 211 -11.90 -3.26 -0.96
N ALA A 212 -11.17 -2.54 -0.13
CA ALA A 212 -11.41 -2.47 1.32
C ALA A 212 -11.16 -1.06 1.88
N GLY A 213 -11.04 -0.04 1.02
CA GLY A 213 -10.64 1.31 1.40
C GLY A 213 -9.15 1.44 1.72
N LEU A 214 -8.32 0.53 1.16
CA LEU A 214 -6.87 0.55 1.30
C LEU A 214 -6.24 1.57 0.33
N PHE A 215 -5.06 2.06 0.67
CA PHE A 215 -4.26 2.95 -0.18
C PHE A 215 -2.76 2.75 0.04
N TYR A 216 -1.96 3.22 -0.92
CA TYR A 216 -0.50 3.13 -0.84
C TYR A 216 0.08 4.26 0.00
N CYS A 217 1.12 3.95 0.75
CA CYS A 217 1.88 4.89 1.58
C CYS A 217 3.35 4.89 1.16
N PHE A 218 3.93 6.07 1.03
CA PHE A 218 5.31 6.29 0.63
C PHE A 218 6.03 7.20 1.62
N ALA A 219 7.25 6.87 2.00
CA ALA A 219 8.13 7.78 2.74
C ALA A 219 8.70 8.85 1.80
N THR A 220 8.82 10.06 2.29
CA THR A 220 9.29 11.23 1.52
C THR A 220 10.63 11.77 2.00
N ASP A 221 11.14 11.28 3.15
CA ASP A 221 12.43 11.60 3.76
C ASP A 221 13.49 10.52 3.56
#